data_3be57b189a29eb17e05f7820b353ae92
#
_entry.id   3be57b189a29eb17e05f7820b353ae92
#
_cell.length_a   1.000
_cell.length_b   1.000
_cell.length_c   1.000
_cell.angle_alpha   90.00
_cell.angle_beta   90.00
_cell.angle_gamma   90.00
#
_symmetry.space_group_name_H-M   'P 1'
#
loop_
_entity.id
_entity.type
_entity.pdbx_description
1 polymer ?
#
loop_
_entity_poly.entity_id
_entity_poly.type
_entity_poly.pdbx_seq_one_letter_code
_entity_poly.pdbx_strand_id
1 'polypeptide(L)'
;RRMHNSIDVKVYIGDTIRSAFSGKVRMVKYERRGYGKYVVIRHENGLETIYGHLSKQLVKEDQYVEAGEVIGLGGNTGRSTGSHLHFETRFLGQAINPALLFDFEKQDIVADSYMFMKGKNRYRRSNSSAVAAGGDIQYYKVRRGDSLSRISKKTGVSIDRLCKLNGITRRTTLRINQVLKCA
;
A
#
# COMPACT_ATOMS: atom_id res chain seq x y z
N ARG A 1 -4.17 -7.45 23.82
CA ARG A 1 -4.69 -7.63 22.43
C ARG A 1 -3.48 -7.58 21.50
N ARG A 2 -3.10 -8.70 20.89
CA ARG A 2 -2.09 -8.70 19.82
C ARG A 2 -2.62 -7.83 18.69
N MET A 3 -1.84 -6.85 18.26
CA MET A 3 -2.15 -6.08 17.05
C MET A 3 -2.03 -7.02 15.86
N HIS A 4 -3.11 -7.14 15.09
CA HIS A 4 -3.08 -7.84 13.82
C HIS A 4 -2.37 -6.92 12.82
N ASN A 5 -1.15 -7.31 12.45
CA ASN A 5 -0.34 -6.58 11.47
C ASN A 5 -0.60 -7.09 10.03
N SER A 6 -1.59 -7.95 9.86
CA SER A 6 -1.99 -8.58 8.61
C SER A 6 -3.50 -8.74 8.56
N ILE A 7 -4.03 -8.96 7.38
CA ILE A 7 -5.40 -9.38 7.12
C ILE A 7 -5.36 -10.64 6.25
N ASP A 8 -6.18 -11.63 6.62
CA ASP A 8 -6.40 -12.82 5.83
C ASP A 8 -7.69 -12.64 5.03
N VAL A 9 -7.55 -12.56 3.71
CA VAL A 9 -8.66 -12.39 2.76
C VAL A 9 -9.01 -13.75 2.20
N LYS A 10 -10.29 -14.13 2.28
CA LYS A 10 -10.77 -15.39 1.73
C LYS A 10 -10.62 -15.39 0.21
N VAL A 11 -9.87 -16.34 -0.31
CA VAL A 11 -9.70 -16.59 -1.74
C VAL A 11 -9.68 -18.10 -1.99
N TYR A 12 -10.00 -18.51 -3.20
CA TYR A 12 -9.86 -19.90 -3.62
C TYR A 12 -8.52 -20.14 -4.31
N ILE A 13 -8.08 -21.40 -4.34
CA ILE A 13 -6.87 -21.79 -5.08
C ILE A 13 -7.08 -21.48 -6.55
N GLY A 14 -6.20 -20.67 -7.13
CA GLY A 14 -6.28 -20.24 -8.53
C GLY A 14 -6.93 -18.88 -8.76
N ASP A 15 -7.58 -18.29 -7.76
CA ASP A 15 -8.10 -16.92 -7.86
C ASP A 15 -6.97 -15.92 -8.17
N THR A 16 -7.27 -14.95 -9.02
CA THR A 16 -6.27 -13.93 -9.39
C THR A 16 -6.01 -12.98 -8.23
N ILE A 17 -4.73 -12.86 -7.85
CA ILE A 17 -4.26 -11.88 -6.87
C ILE A 17 -3.65 -10.70 -7.62
N ARG A 18 -4.13 -9.50 -7.27
CA ARG A 18 -3.75 -8.27 -7.95
C ARG A 18 -2.98 -7.33 -7.03
N SER A 19 -2.08 -6.53 -7.62
CA SER A 19 -1.37 -5.49 -6.89
C SER A 19 -2.32 -4.40 -6.41
N ALA A 20 -2.25 -4.04 -5.14
CA ALA A 20 -3.06 -2.96 -4.55
C ALA A 20 -2.69 -1.58 -5.12
N PHE A 21 -1.43 -1.35 -5.43
CA PHE A 21 -0.90 -0.11 -5.98
C PHE A 21 0.18 -0.41 -7.01
N SER A 22 0.46 0.56 -7.90
CA SER A 22 1.62 0.48 -8.79
C SER A 22 2.91 0.52 -7.99
N GLY A 23 3.91 -0.25 -8.42
CA GLY A 23 5.19 -0.31 -7.74
C GLY A 23 6.16 -1.32 -8.34
N LYS A 24 7.34 -1.42 -7.72
CA LYS A 24 8.38 -2.35 -8.12
C LYS A 24 8.35 -3.60 -7.26
N VAL A 25 8.33 -4.76 -7.91
CA VAL A 25 8.43 -6.06 -7.22
C VAL A 25 9.80 -6.16 -6.56
N ARG A 26 9.82 -6.21 -5.25
CA ARG A 26 11.05 -6.28 -4.45
C ARG A 26 11.50 -7.69 -4.18
N MET A 27 10.56 -8.60 -3.94
CA MET A 27 10.85 -9.99 -3.59
C MET A 27 9.81 -10.93 -4.19
N VAL A 28 10.28 -12.06 -4.74
CA VAL A 28 9.47 -13.19 -5.18
C VAL A 28 10.11 -14.44 -4.60
N LYS A 29 9.62 -14.92 -3.46
CA LYS A 29 10.27 -16.00 -2.69
C LYS A 29 9.31 -17.05 -2.18
N TYR A 30 9.88 -18.12 -1.62
CA TYR A 30 9.15 -19.19 -0.95
C TYR A 30 9.70 -19.41 0.46
N GLU A 31 8.81 -19.36 1.45
CA GLU A 31 9.13 -19.61 2.84
C GLU A 31 8.21 -20.71 3.42
N ARG A 32 8.74 -21.92 3.53
CA ARG A 32 7.96 -23.12 3.91
C ARG A 32 7.25 -23.00 5.26
N ARG A 33 7.85 -22.35 6.25
CA ARG A 33 7.32 -22.24 7.63
C ARG A 33 6.68 -20.88 7.92
N GLY A 34 6.45 -20.07 6.91
CA GLY A 34 5.89 -18.71 7.00
C GLY A 34 4.92 -18.45 5.84
N TYR A 35 5.22 -17.43 5.06
CA TYR A 35 4.36 -16.90 3.98
C TYR A 35 4.08 -17.87 2.81
N GLY A 36 4.74 -19.03 2.73
CA GLY A 36 4.68 -19.88 1.54
C GLY A 36 5.29 -19.18 0.33
N LYS A 37 4.67 -19.31 -0.83
CA LYS A 37 5.00 -18.49 -1.99
C LYS A 37 4.44 -17.10 -1.77
N TYR A 38 5.30 -16.08 -1.83
CA TYR A 38 4.90 -14.71 -1.57
C TYR A 38 5.57 -13.71 -2.51
N VAL A 39 4.92 -12.57 -2.67
CA VAL A 39 5.42 -11.42 -3.42
C VAL A 39 5.42 -10.21 -2.50
N VAL A 40 6.48 -9.41 -2.56
CA VAL A 40 6.57 -8.10 -1.91
C VAL A 40 6.70 -7.04 -2.98
N ILE A 41 5.83 -6.04 -2.94
CA ILE A 41 5.87 -4.90 -3.86
C ILE A 41 6.19 -3.64 -3.06
N ARG A 42 7.19 -2.89 -3.49
CA ARG A 42 7.52 -1.58 -2.97
C ARG A 42 6.91 -0.51 -3.86
N HIS A 43 6.11 0.33 -3.26
CA HIS A 43 5.44 1.45 -3.92
C HIS A 43 6.31 2.71 -3.86
N GLU A 44 6.08 3.65 -4.79
CA GLU A 44 6.89 4.88 -4.91
C GLU A 44 6.95 5.71 -3.62
N ASN A 45 5.93 5.59 -2.77
CA ASN A 45 5.84 6.28 -1.47
C ASN A 45 6.61 5.57 -0.34
N GLY A 46 7.30 4.44 -0.62
CA GLY A 46 8.01 3.64 0.36
C GLY A 46 7.13 2.65 1.15
N LEU A 47 5.81 2.62 0.89
CA LEU A 47 4.93 1.56 1.39
C LEU A 47 5.29 0.24 0.72
N GLU A 48 5.25 -0.85 1.46
CA GLU A 48 5.37 -2.20 0.93
C GLU A 48 4.09 -2.98 1.18
N THR A 49 3.64 -3.72 0.17
CA THR A 49 2.56 -4.70 0.31
C THR A 49 3.10 -6.11 0.14
N ILE A 50 2.62 -7.04 0.95
CA ILE A 50 3.02 -8.45 0.95
C ILE A 50 1.80 -9.29 0.65
N TYR A 51 1.97 -10.22 -0.27
CA TYR A 51 0.95 -11.16 -0.73
C TYR A 51 1.46 -12.58 -0.49
N GLY A 52 0.96 -13.25 0.55
CA GLY A 52 1.38 -14.56 0.99
C GLY A 52 0.43 -15.69 0.63
N HIS A 53 0.89 -16.92 0.86
CA HIS A 53 0.20 -18.20 0.64
C HIS A 53 -0.22 -18.47 -0.81
N LEU A 54 0.45 -17.83 -1.78
CA LEU A 54 0.15 -17.99 -3.21
C LEU A 54 0.38 -19.44 -3.68
N SER A 55 -0.42 -19.91 -4.61
CA SER A 55 -0.17 -21.15 -5.35
C SER A 55 0.86 -20.93 -6.45
N LYS A 56 0.85 -19.75 -7.09
CA LYS A 56 1.77 -19.37 -8.16
C LYS A 56 2.08 -17.88 -8.09
N GLN A 57 3.34 -17.53 -8.29
CA GLN A 57 3.81 -16.15 -8.50
C GLN A 57 3.91 -15.92 -10.02
N LEU A 58 3.36 -14.80 -10.52
CA LEU A 58 3.30 -14.49 -11.96
C LEU A 58 4.19 -13.32 -12.36
N VAL A 59 4.94 -12.78 -11.39
CA VAL A 59 5.87 -11.66 -11.57
C VAL A 59 7.28 -12.06 -11.17
N LYS A 60 8.26 -11.25 -11.57
CA LYS A 60 9.69 -11.43 -11.24
C LYS A 60 10.18 -10.29 -10.36
N GLU A 61 11.25 -10.53 -9.60
CA GLU A 61 11.97 -9.45 -8.89
C GLU A 61 12.40 -8.37 -9.88
N ASP A 62 12.37 -7.14 -9.42
CA ASP A 62 12.66 -5.92 -10.18
C ASP A 62 11.63 -5.53 -11.27
N GLN A 63 10.62 -6.35 -11.54
CA GLN A 63 9.52 -5.98 -12.44
C GLN A 63 8.71 -4.81 -11.86
N TYR A 64 8.34 -3.86 -12.71
CA TYR A 64 7.33 -2.86 -12.36
C TYR A 64 5.95 -3.41 -12.67
N VAL A 65 5.00 -3.19 -11.77
CA VAL A 65 3.59 -3.59 -11.91
C VAL A 65 2.67 -2.40 -11.68
N GLU A 66 1.58 -2.35 -12.41
CA GLU A 66 0.54 -1.34 -12.23
C GLU A 66 -0.45 -1.76 -11.14
N ALA A 67 -1.16 -0.78 -10.55
CA ALA A 67 -2.27 -1.06 -9.65
C ALA A 67 -3.34 -1.89 -10.37
N GLY A 68 -3.77 -2.99 -9.75
CA GLY A 68 -4.73 -3.93 -10.34
C GLY A 68 -4.11 -4.99 -11.28
N GLU A 69 -2.81 -4.92 -11.57
CA GLU A 69 -2.13 -5.96 -12.36
C GLU A 69 -2.09 -7.29 -11.62
N VAL A 70 -2.27 -8.39 -12.34
CA VAL A 70 -2.24 -9.75 -11.76
C VAL A 70 -0.78 -10.12 -11.43
N ILE A 71 -0.51 -10.42 -10.16
CA ILE A 71 0.83 -10.70 -9.63
C ILE A 71 1.00 -12.15 -9.18
N GLY A 72 -0.08 -12.89 -9.03
CA GLY A 72 -0.05 -14.27 -8.58
C GLY A 72 -1.44 -14.91 -8.54
N LEU A 73 -1.47 -16.16 -8.09
CA LEU A 73 -2.70 -16.92 -7.90
C LEU A 73 -2.85 -17.30 -6.43
N GLY A 74 -4.08 -17.21 -5.93
CA GLY A 74 -4.46 -17.65 -4.59
C GLY A 74 -4.07 -19.10 -4.31
N GLY A 75 -3.77 -19.41 -3.06
CA GLY A 75 -3.31 -20.73 -2.70
C GLY A 75 -3.40 -21.04 -1.21
N ASN A 76 -2.63 -22.06 -0.81
CA ASN A 76 -2.55 -22.54 0.56
C ASN A 76 -1.12 -23.03 0.86
N THR A 77 -0.10 -22.29 0.40
CA THR A 77 1.31 -22.67 0.59
C THR A 77 1.90 -22.10 1.87
N GLY A 78 2.97 -22.72 2.38
CA GLY A 78 3.62 -22.29 3.62
C GLY A 78 2.86 -22.70 4.88
N ARG A 79 2.90 -21.87 5.92
CA ARG A 79 2.16 -22.10 7.17
C ARG A 79 0.73 -21.55 7.04
N SER A 80 -0.14 -22.30 6.42
CA SER A 80 -1.54 -21.96 6.21
C SER A 80 -2.45 -23.14 6.55
N THR A 81 -3.61 -22.89 7.13
CA THR A 81 -4.60 -23.90 7.53
C THR A 81 -5.76 -24.04 6.53
N GLY A 82 -5.79 -23.20 5.49
CA GLY A 82 -6.81 -23.18 4.46
C GLY A 82 -6.51 -22.13 3.41
N SER A 83 -7.18 -22.17 2.26
CA SER A 83 -6.94 -21.23 1.18
C SER A 83 -7.35 -19.81 1.58
N HIS A 84 -6.37 -18.90 1.61
CA HIS A 84 -6.56 -17.47 1.87
C HIS A 84 -5.37 -16.67 1.32
N LEU A 85 -5.58 -15.40 1.08
CA LEU A 85 -4.50 -14.45 0.86
C LEU A 85 -4.09 -13.83 2.19
N HIS A 86 -2.86 -14.06 2.60
CA HIS A 86 -2.26 -13.31 3.69
C HIS A 86 -1.74 -11.98 3.16
N PHE A 87 -2.35 -10.88 3.60
CA PHE A 87 -2.04 -9.54 3.12
C PHE A 87 -1.47 -8.67 4.25
N GLU A 88 -0.29 -8.10 4.01
CA GLU A 88 0.34 -7.15 4.93
C GLU A 88 0.66 -5.84 4.25
N THR A 89 0.71 -4.79 5.05
CA THR A 89 1.28 -3.51 4.67
C THR A 89 2.42 -3.14 5.61
N ARG A 90 3.52 -2.63 5.07
CA ARG A 90 4.69 -2.19 5.83
C ARG A 90 5.18 -0.85 5.34
N PHE A 91 5.70 -0.05 6.26
CA PHE A 91 6.38 1.19 5.95
C PHE A 91 7.68 1.26 6.75
N LEU A 92 8.79 1.50 6.05
CA LEU A 92 10.14 1.48 6.64
C LEU A 92 10.41 0.22 7.50
N GLY A 93 9.93 -0.94 7.03
CA GLY A 93 10.08 -2.23 7.72
C GLY A 93 9.10 -2.45 8.88
N GLN A 94 8.31 -1.47 9.27
CA GLN A 94 7.30 -1.59 10.32
C GLN A 94 5.95 -2.00 9.72
N ALA A 95 5.34 -3.04 10.28
CA ALA A 95 4.02 -3.48 9.86
C ALA A 95 2.95 -2.46 10.28
N ILE A 96 2.03 -2.20 9.36
CA ILE A 96 0.86 -1.36 9.54
C ILE A 96 -0.37 -2.27 9.41
N ASN A 97 -1.37 -2.11 10.26
CA ASN A 97 -2.62 -2.85 10.09
C ASN A 97 -3.30 -2.45 8.77
N PRO A 98 -3.47 -3.36 7.79
CA PRO A 98 -4.07 -3.04 6.50
C PRO A 98 -5.47 -2.44 6.60
N ALA A 99 -6.28 -2.79 7.61
CA ALA A 99 -7.61 -2.22 7.84
C ALA A 99 -7.60 -0.70 8.12
N LEU A 100 -6.44 -0.12 8.41
CA LEU A 100 -6.30 1.34 8.54
C LEU A 100 -6.15 2.03 7.18
N LEU A 101 -5.78 1.28 6.15
CA LEU A 101 -5.52 1.78 4.79
C LEU A 101 -6.61 1.36 3.81
N PHE A 102 -7.21 0.17 4.00
CA PHE A 102 -8.14 -0.46 3.06
C PHE A 102 -9.48 -0.78 3.74
N ASP A 103 -10.57 -0.50 3.03
CA ASP A 103 -11.90 -1.02 3.30
C ASP A 103 -12.12 -2.23 2.38
N PHE A 104 -11.96 -3.44 2.92
CA PHE A 104 -12.05 -4.66 2.13
C PHE A 104 -13.47 -5.00 1.71
N GLU A 105 -14.50 -4.49 2.42
CA GLU A 105 -15.90 -4.67 2.05
C GLU A 105 -16.26 -3.80 0.87
N LYS A 106 -15.83 -2.54 0.90
CA LYS A 106 -16.10 -1.56 -0.16
C LYS A 106 -15.08 -1.62 -1.30
N GLN A 107 -14.03 -2.43 -1.17
CA GLN A 107 -12.93 -2.54 -2.12
C GLN A 107 -12.30 -1.17 -2.45
N ASP A 108 -12.15 -0.33 -1.44
CA ASP A 108 -11.60 1.02 -1.56
C ASP A 108 -10.65 1.32 -0.40
N ILE A 109 -9.99 2.47 -0.43
CA ILE A 109 -9.18 2.95 0.68
C ILE A 109 -10.04 3.60 1.75
N VAL A 110 -9.63 3.45 3.02
CA VAL A 110 -10.36 3.98 4.17
C VAL A 110 -10.29 5.51 4.26
N ALA A 111 -9.18 6.11 3.83
CA ALA A 111 -8.94 7.54 3.94
C ALA A 111 -8.01 8.05 2.84
N ASP A 112 -8.12 9.34 2.49
CA ASP A 112 -7.29 10.00 1.47
C ASP A 112 -5.82 10.12 1.87
N SER A 113 -5.53 10.06 3.16
CA SER A 113 -4.19 10.13 3.72
C SER A 113 -4.07 9.28 4.98
N TYR A 114 -2.89 8.74 5.20
CA TYR A 114 -2.54 7.99 6.41
C TYR A 114 -1.27 8.60 7.02
N MET A 115 -1.35 8.92 8.32
CA MET A 115 -0.21 9.45 9.06
C MET A 115 0.53 8.31 9.76
N PHE A 116 1.78 8.06 9.36
CA PHE A 116 2.64 7.10 10.02
C PHE A 116 3.55 7.78 11.04
N MET A 117 3.42 7.39 12.32
CA MET A 117 4.29 7.89 13.40
C MET A 117 5.28 6.81 13.84
N LYS A 118 6.57 7.03 13.62
CA LYS A 118 7.64 6.11 14.06
C LYS A 118 7.78 6.16 15.59
N GLY A 119 7.66 5.02 16.25
CA GLY A 119 8.07 4.84 17.66
C GLY A 119 7.01 4.97 18.73
N LYS A 120 5.75 5.28 18.42
CA LYS A 120 4.64 5.13 19.36
C LYS A 120 3.46 4.50 18.62
N ASN A 121 3.00 3.33 19.07
CA ASN A 121 1.83 2.59 18.53
C ASN A 121 0.50 3.35 18.69
N ARG A 122 0.44 4.61 18.28
CA ARG A 122 -0.77 5.44 18.29
C ARG A 122 -1.13 5.78 16.87
N TYR A 123 -1.94 4.92 16.27
CA TYR A 123 -2.60 5.21 15.01
C TYR A 123 -3.74 6.20 15.27
N ARG A 124 -3.61 7.43 14.76
CA ARG A 124 -4.72 8.38 14.72
C ARG A 124 -5.32 8.39 13.33
N ARG A 125 -6.59 8.02 13.24
CA ARG A 125 -7.40 8.26 12.06
C ARG A 125 -7.68 9.77 12.00
N SER A 126 -7.14 10.46 11.01
CA SER A 126 -7.42 11.87 10.79
C SER A 126 -8.51 12.03 9.74
N ASN A 127 -9.73 12.35 10.18
CA ASN A 127 -10.83 12.74 9.31
C ASN A 127 -10.90 14.27 9.13
N SER A 128 -9.86 15.00 9.50
CA SER A 128 -9.84 16.46 9.40
C SER A 128 -8.48 16.98 9.00
N SER A 129 -8.50 17.97 8.14
CA SER A 129 -7.41 18.81 7.65
C SER A 129 -6.72 19.57 8.79
N ALA A 130 -6.02 18.89 9.68
CA ALA A 130 -5.18 19.51 10.68
C ALA A 130 -3.72 19.23 10.37
N VAL A 131 -3.03 20.25 9.90
CA VAL A 131 -1.58 20.27 9.75
C VAL A 131 -0.97 20.22 11.15
N ALA A 132 -0.37 19.08 11.52
CA ALA A 132 0.47 19.01 12.70
C ALA A 132 1.92 19.28 12.25
N ALA A 133 2.52 20.34 12.78
CA ALA A 133 3.93 20.62 12.65
C ALA A 133 4.72 19.57 13.45
N GLY A 134 5.42 18.67 12.77
CA GLY A 134 6.32 17.68 13.38
C GLY A 134 6.43 16.41 12.59
N GLY A 135 7.41 16.33 11.70
CA GLY A 135 8.08 15.10 11.23
C GLY A 135 7.31 13.94 10.63
N ASP A 136 6.00 14.01 10.47
CA ASP A 136 5.15 12.91 10.04
C ASP A 136 5.00 12.89 8.52
N ILE A 137 5.22 11.72 7.91
CA ILE A 137 5.06 11.54 6.47
C ILE A 137 3.57 11.30 6.16
N GLN A 138 2.98 12.20 5.38
CA GLN A 138 1.60 12.10 4.89
C GLN A 138 1.60 11.69 3.42
N TYR A 139 0.62 10.89 3.02
CA TYR A 139 0.42 10.46 1.65
C TYR A 139 -1.00 10.76 1.19
N TYR A 140 -1.15 11.11 -0.10
CA TYR A 140 -2.42 11.40 -0.75
C TYR A 140 -2.59 10.56 -2.01
N LYS A 141 -3.71 9.83 -2.12
CA LYS A 141 -4.07 9.10 -3.34
C LYS A 141 -4.83 10.00 -4.30
N VAL A 142 -4.30 10.15 -5.51
CA VAL A 142 -4.90 10.97 -6.57
C VAL A 142 -6.24 10.37 -7.02
N ARG A 143 -7.30 11.18 -7.01
CA ARG A 143 -8.65 10.83 -7.46
C ARG A 143 -8.96 11.46 -8.82
N ARG A 144 -10.00 10.97 -9.48
CA ARG A 144 -10.51 11.55 -10.72
C ARG A 144 -10.84 13.04 -10.53
N GLY A 145 -10.26 13.89 -11.38
CA GLY A 145 -10.42 15.34 -11.33
C GLY A 145 -9.49 16.06 -10.35
N ASP A 146 -8.57 15.37 -9.67
CA ASP A 146 -7.53 16.02 -8.88
C ASP A 146 -6.49 16.69 -9.76
N SER A 147 -5.95 17.79 -9.23
CA SER A 147 -4.78 18.50 -9.77
C SER A 147 -3.83 18.80 -8.61
N LEU A 148 -2.58 19.10 -8.90
CA LEU A 148 -1.61 19.50 -7.85
C LEU A 148 -2.14 20.66 -7.01
N SER A 149 -2.86 21.61 -7.60
CA SER A 149 -3.46 22.73 -6.87
C SER A 149 -4.58 22.28 -5.91
N ARG A 150 -5.43 21.33 -6.33
CA ARG A 150 -6.47 20.76 -5.46
C ARG A 150 -5.89 19.94 -4.33
N ILE A 151 -4.87 19.14 -4.65
CA ILE A 151 -4.16 18.31 -3.64
C ILE A 151 -3.43 19.21 -2.64
N SER A 152 -2.74 20.26 -3.11
CA SER A 152 -2.12 21.27 -2.27
C SER A 152 -3.12 21.89 -1.27
N LYS A 153 -4.29 22.29 -1.75
CA LYS A 153 -5.37 22.83 -0.88
C LYS A 153 -5.89 21.81 0.14
N LYS A 154 -6.03 20.54 -0.26
CA LYS A 154 -6.53 19.46 0.60
C LYS A 154 -5.50 19.04 1.66
N THR A 155 -4.22 19.03 1.30
CA THR A 155 -3.14 18.54 2.18
C THR A 155 -2.43 19.63 2.97
N GLY A 156 -2.65 20.91 2.59
CA GLY A 156 -1.93 22.05 3.18
C GLY A 156 -0.47 22.16 2.72
N VAL A 157 -0.02 21.31 1.80
CA VAL A 157 1.35 21.26 1.31
C VAL A 157 1.47 22.05 0.01
N SER A 158 2.48 22.93 -0.09
CA SER A 158 2.67 23.71 -1.31
C SER A 158 2.97 22.83 -2.54
N ILE A 159 2.55 23.30 -3.72
CA ILE A 159 2.77 22.57 -4.98
C ILE A 159 4.27 22.27 -5.19
N ASP A 160 5.15 23.20 -4.88
CA ASP A 160 6.59 23.00 -5.04
C ASP A 160 7.13 21.90 -4.11
N ARG A 161 6.63 21.87 -2.88
CA ARG A 161 7.00 20.81 -1.94
C ARG A 161 6.44 19.45 -2.38
N LEU A 162 5.20 19.40 -2.88
CA LEU A 162 4.63 18.18 -3.47
C LEU A 162 5.47 17.69 -4.64
N CYS A 163 5.87 18.59 -5.55
CA CYS A 163 6.72 18.24 -6.67
C CYS A 163 8.09 17.70 -6.22
N LYS A 164 8.73 18.39 -5.28
CA LYS A 164 10.04 17.99 -4.75
C LYS A 164 10.01 16.64 -4.03
N LEU A 165 8.98 16.41 -3.22
CA LEU A 165 8.80 15.16 -2.44
C LEU A 165 8.56 13.93 -3.33
N ASN A 166 8.00 14.13 -4.53
CA ASN A 166 7.58 13.05 -5.41
C ASN A 166 8.41 12.97 -6.72
N GLY A 167 9.44 13.80 -6.87
CA GLY A 167 10.27 13.81 -8.09
C GLY A 167 9.49 14.20 -9.36
N ILE A 168 8.39 14.96 -9.23
CA ILE A 168 7.53 15.41 -10.32
C ILE A 168 7.62 16.91 -10.56
N THR A 169 7.15 17.38 -11.69
CA THR A 169 7.09 18.80 -12.04
C THR A 169 5.68 19.34 -11.96
N ARG A 170 5.50 20.67 -11.95
CA ARG A 170 4.17 21.32 -11.99
C ARG A 170 3.36 20.94 -13.24
N ARG A 171 4.01 20.48 -14.31
CA ARG A 171 3.39 20.08 -15.59
C ARG A 171 3.13 18.57 -15.66
N THR A 172 3.54 17.79 -14.65
CA THR A 172 3.33 16.34 -14.64
C THR A 172 1.84 16.02 -14.56
N THR A 173 1.37 15.20 -15.48
CA THR A 173 0.01 14.67 -15.47
C THR A 173 -0.09 13.63 -14.36
N LEU A 174 -0.97 13.87 -13.38
CA LEU A 174 -1.23 12.92 -12.31
C LEU A 174 -2.12 11.78 -12.81
N ARG A 175 -1.78 10.55 -12.42
CA ARG A 175 -2.60 9.37 -12.74
C ARG A 175 -3.57 9.10 -11.61
N ILE A 176 -4.79 8.66 -11.94
CA ILE A 176 -5.76 8.20 -10.94
C ILE A 176 -5.11 7.04 -10.17
N ASN A 177 -5.29 7.02 -8.85
CA ASN A 177 -4.68 6.09 -7.90
C ASN A 177 -3.17 6.27 -7.65
N GLN A 178 -2.51 7.22 -8.31
CA GLN A 178 -1.15 7.60 -7.94
C GLN A 178 -1.12 8.09 -6.50
N VAL A 179 -0.13 7.65 -5.72
CA VAL A 179 0.05 8.08 -4.34
C VAL A 179 1.16 9.12 -4.28
N LEU A 180 0.84 10.30 -3.72
CA LEU A 180 1.79 11.39 -3.56
C LEU A 180 2.19 11.53 -2.08
N LYS A 181 3.49 11.70 -1.86
CA LYS A 181 4.04 12.08 -0.56
C LYS A 181 3.74 13.56 -0.30
N CYS A 182 3.16 13.88 0.86
CA CYS A 182 2.69 15.22 1.19
C CYS A 182 3.45 15.86 2.36
N ALA A 183 4.20 15.13 3.15
CA ALA A 183 5.06 15.66 4.22
C ALA A 183 6.21 14.71 4.52
#